data_61e68734929b1bdc27c840ed45eeff94
#
_entry.id   61e68734929b1bdc27c840ed45eeff94
#
_cell.length_a   1.000
_cell.length_b   1.000
_cell.length_c   1.000
_cell.angle_alpha   90.00
_cell.angle_beta   90.00
_cell.angle_gamma   90.00
#
_symmetry.space_group_name_H-M   'P 1'
#
loop_
_entity.id
_entity.type
_entity.pdbx_description
1 polymer ?
#
loop_
_entity_poly.entity_id
_entity_poly.type
_entity_poly.pdbx_seq_one_letter_code
_entity_poly.pdbx_strand_id
1 'polypeptide(L)'
;MPGGAWRCLAVRPVTYNSPVMQRSAVERSLRDVHARLVKARQDLAVIDEQLMSVVDAADDARLRSLVSETPIAAHESNDAQRHADAFTRARRSLVDLIGELEQRQDELLGKLVVD
;
A
#
# COMPACT_ATOMS: atom_id res chain seq x y z
N MET A 1 -22.18 -43.99 20.43
CA MET A 1 -21.38 -43.88 20.99
C MET A 1 -20.60 -42.77 21.42
N PRO A 2 -20.02 -42.87 22.38
CA PRO A 2 -19.27 -41.80 22.98
C PRO A 2 -18.29 -41.15 22.09
N GLY A 3 -17.81 -41.85 21.13
CA GLY A 3 -16.81 -41.28 20.25
C GLY A 3 -17.20 -40.03 19.52
N GLY A 4 -18.44 -39.93 19.11
CA GLY A 4 -18.91 -38.77 18.42
C GLY A 4 -18.96 -37.54 19.30
N ALA A 5 -19.39 -37.71 20.51
CA ALA A 5 -19.45 -36.64 21.47
C ALA A 5 -18.05 -36.11 21.80
N TRP A 6 -17.11 -37.04 21.89
CA TRP A 6 -15.76 -36.69 22.16
C TRP A 6 -15.20 -35.77 21.13
N ARG A 7 -15.37 -36.10 19.87
CA ARG A 7 -14.85 -35.29 18.81
C ARG A 7 -15.45 -33.91 18.83
N CYS A 8 -16.72 -33.82 19.04
CA CYS A 8 -17.36 -32.53 19.09
C CYS A 8 -16.80 -31.63 20.16
N LEU A 9 -16.60 -32.20 21.31
CA LEU A 9 -16.11 -31.43 22.43
C LEU A 9 -14.66 -31.05 22.26
N ALA A 10 -13.88 -31.95 21.72
CA ALA A 10 -12.47 -31.73 21.64
C ALA A 10 -12.11 -30.67 20.61
N VAL A 11 -12.93 -30.57 19.60
CA VAL A 11 -12.49 -29.81 18.50
C VAL A 11 -12.88 -28.40 18.51
N ARG A 12 -13.96 -28.05 19.05
CA ARG A 12 -14.44 -26.91 18.68
C ARG A 12 -14.24 -25.74 19.35
N PRO A 13 -15.19 -25.22 19.79
CA PRO A 13 -15.26 -23.80 19.98
C PRO A 13 -14.26 -23.27 20.96
N VAL A 14 -13.85 -24.12 21.83
CA VAL A 14 -12.90 -23.72 22.84
C VAL A 14 -11.63 -23.14 22.28
N THR A 15 -11.12 -23.75 21.25
CA THR A 15 -9.87 -23.32 20.64
C THR A 15 -10.01 -21.97 19.96
N TYR A 16 -11.07 -21.79 19.22
CA TYR A 16 -11.24 -20.56 18.48
C TYR A 16 -11.54 -19.35 19.34
N ASN A 17 -12.15 -19.56 20.47
CA ASN A 17 -12.53 -18.47 21.34
C ASN A 17 -11.53 -18.15 22.42
N SER A 18 -10.39 -18.81 22.38
CA SER A 18 -9.35 -18.58 23.37
C SER A 18 -8.77 -17.17 23.22
N PRO A 19 -8.68 -16.39 24.27
CA PRO A 19 -8.04 -15.08 24.18
C PRO A 19 -6.59 -15.15 23.73
N VAL A 20 -5.88 -16.21 24.09
CA VAL A 20 -4.50 -16.41 23.66
C VAL A 20 -4.42 -16.56 22.15
N MET A 21 -5.34 -17.36 21.59
CA MET A 21 -5.38 -17.54 20.14
C MET A 21 -5.72 -16.27 19.41
N GLN A 22 -6.67 -15.50 19.93
CA GLN A 22 -7.04 -14.24 19.33
C GLN A 22 -5.91 -13.24 19.38
N ARG A 23 -5.24 -13.15 20.51
CA ARG A 23 -4.12 -12.25 20.66
C ARG A 23 -2.97 -12.62 19.71
N SER A 24 -2.68 -13.89 19.60
CA SER A 24 -1.64 -14.38 18.70
C SER A 24 -1.95 -14.06 17.24
N ALA A 25 -3.21 -14.22 16.84
CA ALA A 25 -3.65 -13.89 15.49
C ALA A 25 -3.53 -12.38 15.23
N VAL A 26 -3.89 -11.54 16.19
CA VAL A 26 -3.76 -10.10 16.07
C VAL A 26 -2.29 -9.70 15.94
N GLU A 27 -1.43 -10.31 16.74
CA GLU A 27 0.00 -10.03 16.67
C GLU A 27 0.60 -10.40 15.31
N ARG A 28 0.18 -11.53 14.73
CA ARG A 28 0.63 -11.91 13.39
C ARG A 28 0.16 -10.93 12.35
N SER A 29 -1.10 -10.49 12.44
CA SER A 29 -1.64 -9.50 11.53
C SER A 29 -0.93 -8.17 11.65
N LEU A 30 -0.57 -7.76 12.86
CA LEU A 30 0.20 -6.55 13.08
C LEU A 30 1.58 -6.61 12.44
N ARG A 31 2.26 -7.76 12.57
CA ARG A 31 3.56 -7.93 11.91
C ARG A 31 3.44 -7.85 10.40
N ASP A 32 2.40 -8.44 9.84
CA ASP A 32 2.16 -8.40 8.40
C ASP A 32 1.88 -6.97 7.94
N VAL A 33 0.99 -6.27 8.62
CA VAL A 33 0.65 -4.89 8.28
C VAL A 33 1.88 -3.99 8.40
N HIS A 34 2.68 -4.19 9.45
CA HIS A 34 3.91 -3.40 9.63
C HIS A 34 4.88 -3.61 8.48
N ALA A 35 5.10 -4.85 8.07
CA ALA A 35 6.00 -5.16 6.95
C ALA A 35 5.51 -4.51 5.66
N ARG A 36 4.20 -4.54 5.42
CA ARG A 36 3.60 -3.92 4.24
C ARG A 36 3.70 -2.40 4.28
N LEU A 37 3.58 -1.79 5.46
CA LEU A 37 3.76 -0.36 5.64
C LEU A 37 5.20 0.06 5.35
N VAL A 38 6.17 -0.70 5.86
CA VAL A 38 7.59 -0.41 5.60
C VAL A 38 7.85 -0.44 4.09
N LYS A 39 7.35 -1.48 3.42
CA LYS A 39 7.52 -1.62 1.98
C LYS A 39 6.87 -0.49 1.21
N ALA A 40 5.63 -0.15 1.55
CA ALA A 40 4.90 0.90 0.86
C ALA A 40 5.56 2.27 1.05
N ARG A 41 6.09 2.56 2.23
CA ARG A 41 6.81 3.80 2.49
C ARG A 41 8.12 3.89 1.72
N GLN A 42 8.81 2.76 1.58
CA GLN A 42 10.03 2.70 0.75
C GLN A 42 9.69 2.94 -0.71
N ASP A 43 8.62 2.30 -1.19
CA ASP A 43 8.17 2.48 -2.58
C ASP A 43 7.77 3.93 -2.84
N LEU A 44 7.12 4.57 -1.86
CA LEU A 44 6.73 5.98 -1.99
C LEU A 44 7.95 6.88 -2.10
N ALA A 45 8.99 6.64 -1.29
CA ALA A 45 10.22 7.41 -1.36
C ALA A 45 10.88 7.31 -2.75
N VAL A 46 10.91 6.11 -3.31
CA VAL A 46 11.44 5.89 -4.66
C VAL A 46 10.60 6.61 -5.71
N ILE A 47 9.28 6.51 -5.61
CA ILE A 47 8.40 7.20 -6.56
C ILE A 47 8.53 8.71 -6.45
N ASP A 48 8.70 9.26 -5.25
CA ASP A 48 8.89 10.69 -5.08
C ASP A 48 10.14 11.19 -5.79
N GLU A 49 11.24 10.44 -5.70
CA GLU A 49 12.46 10.79 -6.42
C GLU A 49 12.27 10.73 -7.93
N GLN A 50 11.64 9.66 -8.40
CA GLN A 50 11.39 9.47 -9.83
C GLN A 50 10.42 10.51 -10.36
N LEU A 51 9.41 10.88 -9.57
CA LEU A 51 8.44 11.88 -9.98
C LEU A 51 9.08 13.24 -10.21
N MET A 52 10.01 13.64 -9.35
CA MET A 52 10.75 14.89 -9.56
C MET A 52 11.46 14.89 -10.90
N SER A 53 12.11 13.80 -11.23
CA SER A 53 12.84 13.66 -12.49
C SER A 53 11.92 13.71 -13.71
N VAL A 54 10.80 12.97 -13.68
CA VAL A 54 9.89 12.93 -14.83
C VAL A 54 9.11 14.23 -15.00
N VAL A 55 8.82 14.95 -13.92
CA VAL A 55 8.18 16.26 -14.00
C VAL A 55 9.15 17.29 -14.62
N ASP A 56 10.41 17.26 -14.20
CA ASP A 56 11.43 18.14 -14.81
C ASP A 56 11.59 17.85 -16.30
N ALA A 57 11.61 16.57 -16.67
CA ALA A 57 11.70 16.17 -18.07
C ALA A 57 10.47 16.64 -18.87
N ALA A 58 9.28 16.59 -18.28
CA ALA A 58 8.06 17.05 -18.93
C ALA A 58 8.09 18.56 -19.13
N ASP A 59 8.56 19.31 -18.14
CA ASP A 59 8.70 20.76 -18.23
C ASP A 59 9.69 21.16 -19.30
N ASP A 60 10.84 20.48 -19.37
CA ASP A 60 11.84 20.71 -20.41
C ASP A 60 11.30 20.42 -21.80
N ALA A 61 10.59 19.30 -21.96
CA ALA A 61 9.99 18.94 -23.25
C ALA A 61 8.95 19.94 -23.69
N ARG A 62 8.16 20.45 -22.73
CA ARG A 62 7.18 21.46 -23.01
C ARG A 62 7.82 22.76 -23.49
N LEU A 63 8.89 23.19 -22.82
CA LEU A 63 9.63 24.39 -23.24
C LEU A 63 10.21 24.22 -24.63
N ARG A 64 10.79 23.07 -24.93
CA ARG A 64 11.31 22.79 -26.28
C ARG A 64 10.21 22.84 -27.32
N SER A 65 9.03 22.31 -26.99
CA SER A 65 7.89 22.32 -27.90
C SER A 65 7.42 23.75 -28.19
N LEU A 66 7.41 24.61 -27.18
CA LEU A 66 7.02 26.00 -27.35
C LEU A 66 8.01 26.79 -28.21
N VAL A 67 9.29 26.47 -28.12
CA VAL A 67 10.33 27.15 -28.87
C VAL A 67 10.42 26.64 -30.30
N SER A 68 10.41 25.31 -30.48
CA SER A 68 10.61 24.71 -31.79
C SER A 68 9.38 24.72 -32.68
N GLU A 69 8.21 24.64 -32.08
CA GLU A 69 6.92 24.61 -32.78
C GLU A 69 6.85 23.51 -33.85
N THR A 70 7.47 22.37 -33.58
CA THR A 70 7.47 21.24 -34.52
C THR A 70 6.51 20.14 -33.99
N PRO A 71 5.91 19.35 -34.90
CA PRO A 71 5.08 18.23 -34.48
C PRO A 71 5.80 17.23 -33.63
N ILE A 72 7.09 17.00 -33.92
CA ILE A 72 7.88 16.03 -33.16
C ILE A 72 8.10 16.50 -31.72
N ALA A 73 8.39 17.78 -31.53
CA ALA A 73 8.58 18.36 -30.20
C ALA A 73 7.27 18.33 -29.40
N ALA A 74 6.15 18.58 -30.05
CA ALA A 74 4.84 18.49 -29.43
C ALA A 74 4.54 17.04 -28.99
N HIS A 75 4.88 16.07 -29.82
CA HIS A 75 4.70 14.66 -29.50
C HIS A 75 5.53 14.25 -28.28
N GLU A 76 6.80 14.66 -28.27
CA GLU A 76 7.69 14.38 -27.14
C GLU A 76 7.19 15.00 -25.83
N SER A 77 6.66 16.22 -25.92
CA SER A 77 6.07 16.90 -24.77
C SER A 77 4.85 16.13 -24.23
N ASN A 78 3.97 15.68 -25.12
CA ASN A 78 2.79 14.91 -24.72
C ASN A 78 3.18 13.58 -24.09
N ASP A 79 4.19 12.91 -24.64
CA ASP A 79 4.66 11.64 -24.07
C ASP A 79 5.27 11.84 -22.69
N ALA A 80 6.08 12.88 -22.53
CA ALA A 80 6.69 13.18 -21.23
C ALA A 80 5.62 13.52 -20.18
N GLN A 81 4.60 14.26 -20.60
CA GLN A 81 3.49 14.61 -19.69
C GLN A 81 2.70 13.36 -19.28
N ARG A 82 2.42 12.46 -20.22
CA ARG A 82 1.72 11.19 -19.88
C ARG A 82 2.54 10.36 -18.91
N HIS A 83 3.86 10.35 -19.07
CA HIS A 83 4.75 9.63 -18.17
C HIS A 83 4.68 10.23 -16.76
N ALA A 84 4.76 11.56 -16.65
CA ALA A 84 4.64 12.25 -15.36
C ALA A 84 3.29 11.99 -14.71
N ASP A 85 2.21 11.99 -15.49
CA ASP A 85 0.87 11.71 -14.99
C ASP A 85 0.74 10.29 -14.45
N ALA A 86 1.38 9.32 -15.12
CA ALA A 86 1.38 7.93 -14.65
C ALA A 86 2.07 7.80 -13.28
N PHE A 87 3.19 8.48 -13.10
CA PHE A 87 3.88 8.49 -11.81
C PHE A 87 3.06 9.20 -10.73
N THR A 88 2.37 10.26 -11.09
CA THR A 88 1.49 10.97 -10.15
C THR A 88 0.36 10.06 -9.66
N ARG A 89 -0.24 9.28 -10.58
CA ARG A 89 -1.29 8.32 -10.22
C ARG A 89 -0.74 7.20 -9.34
N ALA A 90 0.45 6.69 -9.67
CA ALA A 90 1.07 5.64 -8.87
C ALA A 90 1.37 6.14 -7.45
N ARG A 91 1.83 7.39 -7.32
CA ARG A 91 2.07 7.99 -6.02
C ARG A 91 0.79 8.08 -5.20
N ARG A 92 -0.29 8.52 -5.83
CA ARG A 92 -1.59 8.63 -5.16
C ARG A 92 -2.05 7.27 -4.64
N SER A 93 -1.91 6.23 -5.46
CA SER A 93 -2.29 4.88 -5.05
C SER A 93 -1.49 4.39 -3.85
N LEU A 94 -0.19 4.71 -3.80
CA LEU A 94 0.64 4.34 -2.65
C LEU A 94 0.26 5.12 -1.39
N VAL A 95 -0.03 6.41 -1.52
CA VAL A 95 -0.48 7.21 -0.37
C VAL A 95 -1.79 6.66 0.18
N ASP A 96 -2.71 6.29 -0.69
CA ASP A 96 -3.98 5.69 -0.28
C ASP A 96 -3.76 4.34 0.42
N LEU A 97 -2.88 3.52 -0.13
CA LEU A 97 -2.54 2.23 0.49
C LEU A 97 -1.94 2.41 1.88
N ILE A 98 -1.03 3.36 2.02
CA ILE A 98 -0.41 3.64 3.31
C ILE A 98 -1.48 4.07 4.32
N GLY A 99 -2.40 4.93 3.91
CA GLY A 99 -3.50 5.35 4.78
C GLY A 99 -4.36 4.18 5.24
N GLU A 100 -4.70 3.27 4.32
CA GLU A 100 -5.46 2.07 4.65
C GLU A 100 -4.71 1.15 5.60
N LEU A 101 -3.42 0.97 5.38
CA LEU A 101 -2.59 0.12 6.24
C LEU A 101 -2.43 0.73 7.64
N GLU A 102 -2.28 2.04 7.72
CA GLU A 102 -2.21 2.73 9.01
C GLU A 102 -3.51 2.60 9.79
N GLN A 103 -4.63 2.72 9.12
CA GLN A 103 -5.93 2.53 9.73
C GLN A 103 -6.09 1.10 10.23
N ARG A 104 -5.68 0.13 9.43
CA ARG A 104 -5.72 -1.28 9.82
C ARG A 104 -4.83 -1.55 11.03
N GLN A 105 -3.65 -0.92 11.05
CA GLN A 105 -2.74 -1.04 12.18
C GLN A 105 -3.38 -0.51 13.46
N ASP A 106 -4.05 0.64 13.39
CA ASP A 106 -4.73 1.23 14.54
C ASP A 106 -5.84 0.33 15.06
N GLU A 107 -6.63 -0.26 14.16
CA GLU A 107 -7.69 -1.19 14.54
C GLU A 107 -7.12 -2.42 15.27
N LEU A 108 -6.02 -2.96 14.75
CA LEU A 108 -5.40 -4.13 15.36
C LEU A 108 -4.79 -3.80 16.71
N LEU A 109 -4.16 -2.64 16.83
CA LEU A 109 -3.64 -2.18 18.12
C LEU A 109 -4.74 -1.99 19.15
N GLY A 110 -5.89 -1.49 18.72
CA GLY A 110 -7.04 -1.36 19.57
C GLY A 110 -7.51 -2.70 20.13
N LYS A 111 -7.44 -3.74 19.32
CA LYS A 111 -7.82 -5.08 19.77
C LYS A 111 -6.90 -5.62 20.86
N LEU A 112 -5.61 -5.30 20.77
CA LEU A 112 -4.67 -5.71 21.81
C LEU A 112 -4.90 -4.99 23.13
N VAL A 113 -5.25 -3.72 23.05
CA VAL A 113 -5.41 -2.89 24.24
C VAL A 113 -6.67 -3.31 25.02
N VAL A 114 -7.71 -3.66 24.31
CA VAL A 114 -8.99 -4.04 24.94
C VAL A 114 -8.87 -5.32 25.72
N ASP A 115 -8.04 -6.22 25.30
CA ASP A 115 -7.85 -7.49 25.99
C ASP A 115 -6.97 -7.34 27.21
#